data_40d2adc38fa7bf4d339a8ccac72f5740
#
_entry.id   40d2adc38fa7bf4d339a8ccac72f5740
#
_cell.length_a   1.000
_cell.length_b   1.000
_cell.length_c   1.000
_cell.angle_alpha   90.00
_cell.angle_beta   90.00
_cell.angle_gamma   90.00
#
_symmetry.space_group_name_H-M   'P 1'
#
loop_
_entity.id
_entity.type
_entity.pdbx_description
1 polymer ?
#
loop_
_entity_poly.entity_id
_entity_poly.type
_entity_poly.pdbx_seq_one_letter_code
_entity_poly.pdbx_strand_id
1 'polypeptide(L)'
;MSEVAASPRKPTIRTVAERAGVSLKTVSRVINNEPSVLPATRARVLQTIAELDYEPDPSARNLRSASAYVIGLVYDNPNPYHIIGLQNGVLSACRETGFGLQIHPCDATSPLLADELIELVQRSRIAGLVLTAPISERAELIEALEQAGVRATRIIAAAEDPKDGHPCVYVDDRDAAYEITEHLVQLGHQRIGFLWGGQEHRSSSERYLGYEQALKDYGITLDKHLVVPGDYTFDDGFRGARRLLALRDPPTAIFGSNDEIAAGVLAAAKSAGMNVPYDLSIAGFEDSPFSRQSWPALTTAKQATEDIARHAARMLIAGLRPDATPTQNQGFVPQLVVRGSTAPVRPRAQPASEA
;
A
#
# COMPACT_ATOMS: atom_id res chain seq x y z
N MET A 1 -31.64 8.53 48.80
CA MET A 1 -31.38 7.20 48.22
C MET A 1 -31.78 7.26 46.76
N SER A 2 -30.82 7.47 45.88
CA SER A 2 -31.06 7.57 44.42
C SER A 2 -30.92 6.17 43.83
N GLU A 3 -31.98 5.64 43.27
CA GLU A 3 -31.95 4.41 42.47
C GLU A 3 -31.10 4.64 41.24
N VAL A 4 -30.00 3.92 41.17
CA VAL A 4 -29.19 3.82 39.96
C VAL A 4 -30.00 2.97 38.98
N ALA A 5 -30.59 3.59 37.97
CA ALA A 5 -31.24 2.91 36.86
C ALA A 5 -30.23 2.01 36.15
N ALA A 6 -30.47 0.70 36.18
CA ALA A 6 -29.67 -0.29 35.47
C ALA A 6 -29.74 -0.02 33.97
N SER A 7 -28.59 0.25 33.35
CA SER A 7 -28.48 0.37 31.90
C SER A 7 -29.12 -0.84 31.21
N PRO A 8 -29.91 -0.65 30.13
CA PRO A 8 -30.52 -1.75 29.40
C PRO A 8 -29.44 -2.68 28.89
N ARG A 9 -29.47 -3.96 29.27
CA ARG A 9 -28.53 -4.97 28.80
C ARG A 9 -28.68 -5.09 27.28
N LYS A 10 -27.56 -4.95 26.55
CA LYS A 10 -27.54 -5.17 25.10
C LYS A 10 -28.16 -6.54 24.78
N PRO A 11 -29.00 -6.63 23.72
CA PRO A 11 -29.55 -7.90 23.30
C PRO A 11 -28.45 -8.90 22.95
N THR A 12 -28.71 -10.18 23.22
CA THR A 12 -27.78 -11.28 22.97
C THR A 12 -28.34 -12.23 21.93
N ILE A 13 -27.52 -13.10 21.34
CA ILE A 13 -28.02 -14.16 20.45
C ILE A 13 -29.09 -15.04 21.11
N ARG A 14 -29.04 -15.19 22.42
CA ARG A 14 -30.06 -15.90 23.20
C ARG A 14 -31.39 -15.15 23.18
N THR A 15 -31.35 -13.83 23.35
CA THR A 15 -32.55 -12.97 23.29
C THR A 15 -33.21 -13.05 21.90
N VAL A 16 -32.40 -13.07 20.82
CA VAL A 16 -32.91 -13.25 19.45
C VAL A 16 -33.54 -14.64 19.27
N ALA A 17 -32.89 -15.69 19.76
CA ALA A 17 -33.39 -17.06 19.65
C ALA A 17 -34.75 -17.24 20.37
N GLU A 18 -34.87 -16.74 21.61
CA GLU A 18 -36.08 -16.78 22.40
C GLU A 18 -37.22 -16.01 21.71
N ARG A 19 -36.95 -14.79 21.21
CA ARG A 19 -37.96 -13.94 20.58
C ARG A 19 -38.40 -14.45 19.20
N ALA A 20 -37.45 -15.02 18.41
CA ALA A 20 -37.75 -15.64 17.12
C ALA A 20 -38.37 -17.06 17.25
N GLY A 21 -38.40 -17.66 18.43
CA GLY A 21 -38.92 -19.01 18.66
C GLY A 21 -38.09 -20.10 17.96
N VAL A 22 -36.78 -19.96 17.97
CA VAL A 22 -35.83 -20.91 17.30
C VAL A 22 -34.66 -21.26 18.22
N SER A 23 -33.90 -22.28 17.86
CA SER A 23 -32.70 -22.63 18.59
C SER A 23 -31.57 -21.61 18.35
N LEU A 24 -30.64 -21.49 19.32
CA LEU A 24 -29.38 -20.69 19.14
C LEU A 24 -28.63 -21.09 17.89
N LYS A 25 -28.60 -22.40 17.56
CA LYS A 25 -27.96 -22.94 16.36
C LYS A 25 -28.62 -22.41 15.08
N THR A 26 -29.95 -22.28 15.08
CA THR A 26 -30.72 -21.75 13.95
C THR A 26 -30.42 -20.25 13.74
N VAL A 27 -30.38 -19.45 14.83
CA VAL A 27 -29.99 -18.03 14.72
C VAL A 27 -28.57 -17.89 14.17
N SER A 28 -27.64 -18.67 14.70
CA SER A 28 -26.23 -18.68 14.20
C SER A 28 -26.16 -19.02 12.72
N ARG A 29 -26.89 -20.02 12.23
CA ARG A 29 -26.97 -20.39 10.82
C ARG A 29 -27.53 -19.30 9.91
N VAL A 30 -28.56 -18.57 10.41
CA VAL A 30 -29.12 -17.41 9.69
C VAL A 30 -28.12 -16.28 9.58
N ILE A 31 -27.43 -15.95 10.68
CA ILE A 31 -26.40 -14.89 10.71
C ILE A 31 -25.23 -15.24 9.77
N ASN A 32 -24.85 -16.53 9.72
CA ASN A 32 -23.78 -17.01 8.84
C ASN A 32 -24.23 -17.30 7.40
N ASN A 33 -25.46 -16.97 7.06
CA ASN A 33 -26.07 -17.15 5.73
C ASN A 33 -26.02 -18.61 5.21
N GLU A 34 -26.07 -19.60 6.11
CA GLU A 34 -26.06 -21.02 5.71
C GLU A 34 -27.32 -21.38 4.91
N PRO A 35 -27.19 -22.11 3.77
CA PRO A 35 -28.33 -22.46 2.91
C PRO A 35 -29.29 -23.49 3.54
N SER A 36 -28.90 -24.13 4.62
CA SER A 36 -29.68 -25.17 5.30
C SER A 36 -30.92 -24.67 6.08
N VAL A 37 -31.11 -23.34 6.15
CA VAL A 37 -32.26 -22.74 6.89
C VAL A 37 -33.39 -22.38 5.93
N LEU A 38 -34.61 -22.84 6.24
CA LEU A 38 -35.80 -22.56 5.45
C LEU A 38 -36.04 -21.05 5.30
N PRO A 39 -36.49 -20.57 4.13
CA PRO A 39 -36.69 -19.14 3.86
C PRO A 39 -37.57 -18.42 4.86
N ALA A 40 -38.69 -19.02 5.26
CA ALA A 40 -39.60 -18.45 6.25
C ALA A 40 -38.98 -18.31 7.65
N THR A 41 -38.15 -19.26 8.06
CA THR A 41 -37.43 -19.18 9.35
C THR A 41 -36.34 -18.12 9.29
N ARG A 42 -35.63 -18.01 8.15
CA ARG A 42 -34.62 -16.98 7.91
C ARG A 42 -35.22 -15.58 7.99
N ALA A 43 -36.36 -15.34 7.31
CA ALA A 43 -37.03 -14.05 7.32
C ALA A 43 -37.42 -13.64 8.76
N ARG A 44 -38.02 -14.56 9.52
CA ARG A 44 -38.43 -14.31 10.92
C ARG A 44 -37.23 -13.96 11.83
N VAL A 45 -36.13 -14.67 11.71
CA VAL A 45 -34.92 -14.38 12.50
C VAL A 45 -34.31 -13.03 12.13
N LEU A 46 -34.23 -12.69 10.84
CA LEU A 46 -33.68 -11.40 10.37
C LEU A 46 -34.58 -10.23 10.83
N GLN A 47 -35.91 -10.40 10.81
CA GLN A 47 -36.83 -9.41 11.34
C GLN A 47 -36.62 -9.20 12.85
N THR A 48 -36.47 -10.29 13.63
CA THR A 48 -36.19 -10.20 15.07
C THR A 48 -34.86 -9.53 15.39
N ILE A 49 -33.81 -9.77 14.58
CA ILE A 49 -32.51 -9.10 14.69
C ILE A 49 -32.68 -7.59 14.51
N ALA A 50 -33.42 -7.17 13.48
CA ALA A 50 -33.69 -5.76 13.21
C ALA A 50 -34.55 -5.09 14.33
N GLU A 51 -35.59 -5.77 14.82
CA GLU A 51 -36.45 -5.26 15.91
C GLU A 51 -35.70 -5.07 17.23
N LEU A 52 -34.71 -5.91 17.50
CA LEU A 52 -33.89 -5.86 18.72
C LEU A 52 -32.64 -5.01 18.60
N ASP A 53 -32.37 -4.46 17.41
CA ASP A 53 -31.09 -3.79 17.12
C ASP A 53 -29.89 -4.66 17.58
N TYR A 54 -30.01 -5.98 17.30
CA TYR A 54 -28.98 -6.93 17.70
C TYR A 54 -27.84 -6.96 16.68
N GLU A 55 -26.68 -6.56 17.12
CA GLU A 55 -25.42 -6.76 16.37
C GLU A 55 -24.70 -7.98 16.93
N PRO A 56 -24.30 -8.93 16.05
CA PRO A 56 -23.45 -10.05 16.45
C PRO A 56 -22.16 -9.58 17.07
N ASP A 57 -21.88 -9.97 18.29
CA ASP A 57 -20.60 -9.65 18.96
C ASP A 57 -19.46 -10.41 18.28
N PRO A 58 -18.50 -9.69 17.66
CA PRO A 58 -17.32 -10.31 17.03
C PRO A 58 -16.51 -11.18 17.99
N SER A 59 -16.44 -10.80 19.27
CA SER A 59 -15.71 -11.54 20.31
C SER A 59 -16.40 -12.87 20.63
N ALA A 60 -17.74 -12.89 20.66
CA ALA A 60 -18.52 -14.11 20.86
C ALA A 60 -18.45 -15.06 19.65
N ARG A 61 -18.28 -14.52 18.44
CA ARG A 61 -18.03 -15.30 17.22
C ARG A 61 -16.66 -15.98 17.29
N ASN A 62 -15.62 -15.26 17.70
CA ASN A 62 -14.25 -15.76 17.84
C ASN A 62 -14.12 -16.85 18.94
N LEU A 63 -14.93 -16.77 20.01
CA LEU A 63 -14.93 -17.76 21.08
C LEU A 63 -15.60 -19.10 20.71
N ARG A 64 -16.51 -19.10 19.73
CA ARG A 64 -17.30 -20.28 19.35
C ARG A 64 -16.85 -20.98 18.07
N SER A 65 -16.10 -20.30 17.21
CA SER A 65 -15.55 -20.88 16.00
C SER A 65 -14.10 -21.28 16.24
N ALA A 66 -13.72 -22.46 15.75
CA ALA A 66 -12.32 -22.88 15.65
C ALA A 66 -11.55 -21.98 14.64
N SER A 67 -12.26 -21.11 13.90
CA SER A 67 -11.73 -20.22 12.89
C SER A 67 -11.50 -18.83 13.48
N ALA A 68 -10.30 -18.31 13.34
CA ALA A 68 -9.96 -16.93 13.63
C ALA A 68 -10.60 -16.00 12.55
N TYR A 69 -11.23 -14.92 12.99
CA TYR A 69 -11.80 -13.88 12.11
C TYR A 69 -11.00 -12.59 12.19
N VAL A 70 -9.69 -12.69 12.33
CA VAL A 70 -8.75 -11.57 12.33
C VAL A 70 -7.67 -11.87 11.34
N ILE A 71 -7.32 -10.91 10.48
CA ILE A 71 -6.12 -10.97 9.64
C ILE A 71 -5.11 -9.92 10.10
N GLY A 72 -3.82 -10.19 9.87
CA GLY A 72 -2.74 -9.27 10.19
C GLY A 72 -2.30 -8.47 8.96
N LEU A 73 -2.00 -7.18 9.13
CA LEU A 73 -1.25 -6.37 8.17
C LEU A 73 0.13 -6.14 8.75
N VAL A 74 1.15 -6.65 8.06
CA VAL A 74 2.57 -6.56 8.48
C VAL A 74 3.31 -5.64 7.54
N TYR A 75 4.02 -4.65 8.10
CA TYR A 75 4.75 -3.67 7.31
C TYR A 75 6.00 -3.15 8.02
N ASP A 76 6.96 -2.71 7.20
CA ASP A 76 8.10 -1.88 7.57
C ASP A 76 8.26 -0.80 6.50
N ASN A 77 7.76 0.40 6.78
CA ASN A 77 7.80 1.49 5.82
C ASN A 77 7.75 2.84 6.55
N PRO A 78 8.66 3.77 6.28
CA PRO A 78 8.69 5.09 6.93
C PRO A 78 7.59 6.04 6.44
N ASN A 79 6.96 5.77 5.28
CA ASN A 79 5.95 6.66 4.69
C ASN A 79 4.55 6.46 5.31
N PRO A 80 4.09 7.38 6.19
CA PRO A 80 2.81 7.22 6.87
C PRO A 80 1.61 7.24 5.92
N TYR A 81 1.67 7.96 4.80
CA TYR A 81 0.56 8.03 3.85
C TYR A 81 0.38 6.73 3.09
N HIS A 82 1.48 6.07 2.74
CA HIS A 82 1.45 4.73 2.15
C HIS A 82 0.81 3.72 3.11
N ILE A 83 1.24 3.74 4.38
CA ILE A 83 0.69 2.86 5.42
C ILE A 83 -0.80 3.10 5.65
N ILE A 84 -1.25 4.36 5.71
CA ILE A 84 -2.67 4.68 5.85
C ILE A 84 -3.47 4.11 4.66
N GLY A 85 -2.97 4.22 3.44
CA GLY A 85 -3.59 3.63 2.25
C GLY A 85 -3.73 2.10 2.36
N LEU A 86 -2.66 1.42 2.77
CA LEU A 86 -2.68 -0.03 3.01
C LEU A 86 -3.70 -0.41 4.08
N GLN A 87 -3.70 0.27 5.22
CA GLN A 87 -4.64 0.02 6.32
C GLN A 87 -6.10 0.20 5.88
N ASN A 88 -6.41 1.29 5.17
CA ASN A 88 -7.74 1.55 4.65
C ASN A 88 -8.21 0.46 3.70
N GLY A 89 -7.36 0.03 2.78
CA GLY A 89 -7.65 -1.04 1.83
C GLY A 89 -7.96 -2.37 2.52
N VAL A 90 -7.09 -2.80 3.44
CA VAL A 90 -7.30 -4.05 4.21
C VAL A 90 -8.55 -3.94 5.08
N LEU A 91 -8.75 -2.81 5.78
CA LEU A 91 -9.91 -2.59 6.62
C LEU A 91 -11.22 -2.60 5.82
N SER A 92 -11.22 -2.09 4.59
CA SER A 92 -12.37 -2.17 3.68
C SER A 92 -12.75 -3.63 3.40
N ALA A 93 -11.79 -4.47 3.03
CA ALA A 93 -12.02 -5.91 2.82
C ALA A 93 -12.50 -6.63 4.10
N CYS A 94 -11.94 -6.28 5.24
CA CYS A 94 -12.35 -6.81 6.54
C CYS A 94 -13.82 -6.49 6.86
N ARG A 95 -14.25 -5.23 6.64
CA ARG A 95 -15.64 -4.80 6.86
C ARG A 95 -16.63 -5.55 5.98
N GLU A 96 -16.29 -5.78 4.70
CA GLU A 96 -17.12 -6.52 3.76
C GLU A 96 -17.32 -7.99 4.15
N THR A 97 -16.33 -8.57 4.78
CA THR A 97 -16.25 -10.02 5.05
C THR A 97 -16.49 -10.40 6.51
N GLY A 98 -16.58 -9.40 7.40
CA GLY A 98 -16.76 -9.62 8.85
C GLY A 98 -15.50 -10.04 9.57
N PHE A 99 -14.31 -9.78 8.99
CA PHE A 99 -13.02 -9.97 9.64
C PHE A 99 -12.61 -8.72 10.44
N GLY A 100 -11.77 -8.91 11.47
CA GLY A 100 -11.03 -7.86 12.14
C GLY A 100 -9.67 -7.67 11.51
N LEU A 101 -9.03 -6.53 11.77
CA LEU A 101 -7.68 -6.20 11.36
C LEU A 101 -6.79 -6.01 12.58
N GLN A 102 -5.66 -6.70 12.61
CA GLN A 102 -4.54 -6.43 13.51
C GLN A 102 -3.39 -5.82 12.70
N ILE A 103 -2.88 -4.69 13.16
CA ILE A 103 -1.76 -3.98 12.54
C ILE A 103 -0.49 -4.38 13.29
N HIS A 104 0.55 -4.75 12.54
CA HIS A 104 1.83 -5.17 13.09
C HIS A 104 2.99 -4.50 12.36
N PRO A 105 3.47 -3.35 12.86
CA PRO A 105 4.75 -2.78 12.40
C PRO A 105 5.89 -3.65 12.91
N CYS A 106 6.91 -3.86 12.09
CA CYS A 106 8.07 -4.67 12.44
C CYS A 106 9.35 -4.11 11.82
N ASP A 107 10.47 -4.69 12.16
CA ASP A 107 11.77 -4.42 11.55
C ASP A 107 12.07 -5.51 10.51
N ALA A 108 12.05 -5.15 9.23
CA ALA A 108 12.33 -6.07 8.13
C ALA A 108 13.75 -6.64 8.15
N THR A 109 14.68 -6.00 8.85
CA THR A 109 16.08 -6.45 8.96
C THR A 109 16.29 -7.45 10.08
N SER A 110 15.31 -7.63 10.98
CA SER A 110 15.40 -8.55 12.12
C SER A 110 15.60 -10.00 11.65
N PRO A 111 16.61 -10.70 12.15
CA PRO A 111 16.80 -12.13 11.89
C PRO A 111 15.74 -12.99 12.57
N LEU A 112 15.02 -12.46 13.57
CA LEU A 112 13.98 -13.16 14.33
C LEU A 112 12.57 -12.91 13.79
N LEU A 113 12.45 -12.19 12.69
CA LEU A 113 11.14 -11.77 12.17
C LEU A 113 10.21 -12.95 11.85
N ALA A 114 10.76 -14.06 11.35
CA ALA A 114 9.95 -15.26 11.07
C ALA A 114 9.32 -15.82 12.35
N ASP A 115 10.12 -15.98 13.40
CA ASP A 115 9.66 -16.49 14.70
C ASP A 115 8.64 -15.53 15.33
N GLU A 116 8.89 -14.21 15.25
CA GLU A 116 7.98 -13.17 15.73
C GLU A 116 6.61 -13.26 15.07
N LEU A 117 6.56 -13.38 13.74
CA LEU A 117 5.30 -13.46 13.00
C LEU A 117 4.56 -14.78 13.23
N ILE A 118 5.28 -15.90 13.35
CA ILE A 118 4.70 -17.20 13.68
C ILE A 118 4.08 -17.15 15.09
N GLU A 119 4.80 -16.61 16.07
CA GLU A 119 4.31 -16.44 17.43
C GLU A 119 3.11 -15.48 17.51
N LEU A 120 3.15 -14.37 16.77
CA LEU A 120 2.04 -13.43 16.63
C LEU A 120 0.77 -14.14 16.16
N VAL A 121 0.86 -14.92 15.09
CA VAL A 121 -0.27 -15.66 14.51
C VAL A 121 -0.84 -16.65 15.51
N GLN A 122 0.01 -17.40 16.21
CA GLN A 122 -0.40 -18.41 17.18
C GLN A 122 -1.06 -17.80 18.42
N ARG A 123 -0.44 -16.77 19.02
CA ARG A 123 -0.92 -16.12 20.25
C ARG A 123 -2.19 -15.31 20.01
N SER A 124 -2.24 -14.55 18.92
CA SER A 124 -3.38 -13.66 18.63
C SER A 124 -4.49 -14.34 17.84
N ARG A 125 -4.34 -15.62 17.51
CA ARG A 125 -5.27 -16.37 16.64
C ARG A 125 -5.59 -15.63 15.35
N ILE A 126 -4.57 -15.12 14.68
CA ILE A 126 -4.68 -14.48 13.38
C ILE A 126 -4.86 -15.56 12.32
N ALA A 127 -5.85 -15.40 11.43
CA ALA A 127 -6.16 -16.37 10.39
C ALA A 127 -5.13 -16.40 9.26
N GLY A 128 -4.44 -15.27 9.01
CA GLY A 128 -3.42 -15.11 8.00
C GLY A 128 -2.91 -13.68 7.93
N LEU A 129 -1.87 -13.45 7.15
CA LEU A 129 -1.13 -12.19 7.07
C LEU A 129 -1.19 -11.59 5.67
N VAL A 130 -1.40 -10.29 5.59
CA VAL A 130 -1.07 -9.46 4.41
C VAL A 130 0.31 -8.87 4.68
N LEU A 131 1.28 -9.24 3.84
CA LEU A 131 2.68 -8.83 3.94
C LEU A 131 2.96 -7.75 2.89
N THR A 132 3.66 -6.70 3.28
CA THR A 132 4.07 -5.61 2.37
C THR A 132 5.57 -5.57 2.18
N ALA A 133 6.05 -4.93 1.11
CA ALA A 133 7.48 -4.71 0.89
C ALA A 133 8.10 -3.90 2.06
N PRO A 134 9.36 -4.19 2.44
CA PRO A 134 10.28 -5.18 1.86
C PRO A 134 10.08 -6.60 2.40
N ILE A 135 9.26 -6.78 3.44
CA ILE A 135 9.02 -8.04 4.14
C ILE A 135 8.49 -9.13 3.21
N SER A 136 7.52 -8.76 2.36
CA SER A 136 6.86 -9.65 1.39
C SER A 136 7.79 -10.20 0.30
N GLU A 137 8.98 -9.64 0.17
CA GLU A 137 9.97 -9.96 -0.87
C GLU A 137 11.12 -10.83 -0.34
N ARG A 138 11.12 -11.16 0.96
CA ARG A 138 12.11 -12.04 1.59
C ARG A 138 11.72 -13.51 1.43
N ALA A 139 12.33 -14.19 0.45
CA ALA A 139 12.02 -15.59 0.13
C ALA A 139 12.11 -16.52 1.35
N GLU A 140 13.19 -16.39 2.15
CA GLU A 140 13.42 -17.20 3.36
C GLU A 140 12.30 -17.04 4.40
N LEU A 141 11.78 -15.80 4.55
CA LEU A 141 10.66 -15.52 5.44
C LEU A 141 9.37 -16.19 4.95
N ILE A 142 9.09 -16.08 3.66
CA ILE A 142 7.89 -16.67 3.05
C ILE A 142 7.91 -18.20 3.21
N GLU A 143 9.05 -18.83 2.95
CA GLU A 143 9.23 -20.27 3.16
C GLU A 143 9.05 -20.69 4.61
N ALA A 144 9.60 -19.93 5.57
CA ALA A 144 9.45 -20.21 7.00
C ALA A 144 7.99 -20.09 7.46
N LEU A 145 7.25 -19.07 7.00
CA LEU A 145 5.84 -18.92 7.30
C LEU A 145 5.00 -20.06 6.72
N GLU A 146 5.28 -20.48 5.49
CA GLU A 146 4.61 -21.61 4.84
C GLU A 146 4.85 -22.92 5.58
N GLN A 147 6.11 -23.23 5.94
CA GLN A 147 6.47 -24.40 6.72
C GLN A 147 5.77 -24.44 8.10
N ALA A 148 5.55 -23.27 8.70
CA ALA A 148 4.80 -23.12 9.94
C ALA A 148 3.26 -23.16 9.75
N GLY A 149 2.78 -23.32 8.51
CA GLY A 149 1.35 -23.34 8.17
C GLY A 149 0.66 -21.98 8.27
N VAL A 150 1.42 -20.88 8.28
CA VAL A 150 0.89 -19.52 8.28
C VAL A 150 0.45 -19.12 6.87
N ARG A 151 -0.84 -18.79 6.72
CA ARG A 151 -1.38 -18.28 5.46
C ARG A 151 -0.96 -16.85 5.24
N ALA A 152 -0.43 -16.53 4.07
CA ALA A 152 -0.03 -15.17 3.73
C ALA A 152 -0.42 -14.81 2.29
N THR A 153 -0.68 -13.52 2.06
CA THR A 153 -0.76 -12.90 0.74
C THR A 153 0.20 -11.73 0.70
N ARG A 154 0.98 -11.63 -0.36
CA ARG A 154 2.05 -10.64 -0.51
C ARG A 154 1.60 -9.46 -1.37
N ILE A 155 2.07 -8.27 -1.03
CA ILE A 155 2.08 -7.09 -1.92
C ILE A 155 3.55 -6.86 -2.28
N ILE A 156 3.90 -6.96 -3.56
CA ILE A 156 5.28 -6.93 -4.06
C ILE A 156 5.44 -5.97 -5.24
N ALA A 157 6.66 -5.54 -5.49
CA ALA A 157 7.02 -4.85 -6.73
C ALA A 157 7.50 -5.87 -7.77
N ALA A 158 6.80 -5.95 -8.91
CA ALA A 158 7.19 -6.81 -10.03
C ALA A 158 6.50 -6.36 -11.32
N ALA A 159 7.21 -6.40 -12.45
CA ALA A 159 6.65 -6.11 -13.77
C ALA A 159 5.72 -7.22 -14.28
N GLU A 160 5.90 -8.45 -13.80
CA GLU A 160 5.12 -9.61 -14.19
C GLU A 160 4.76 -10.47 -12.98
N ASP A 161 3.77 -11.34 -13.16
CA ASP A 161 3.43 -12.38 -12.17
C ASP A 161 4.66 -13.26 -11.89
N PRO A 162 5.17 -13.30 -10.65
CA PRO A 162 6.38 -14.06 -10.31
C PRO A 162 6.24 -15.58 -10.49
N LYS A 163 5.02 -16.12 -10.54
CA LYS A 163 4.71 -17.54 -10.72
C LYS A 163 5.45 -18.47 -9.75
N ASP A 164 5.78 -17.95 -8.58
CA ASP A 164 6.51 -18.67 -7.54
C ASP A 164 5.62 -19.55 -6.64
N GLY A 165 4.34 -19.63 -6.95
CA GLY A 165 3.36 -20.44 -6.21
C GLY A 165 2.76 -19.75 -4.97
N HIS A 166 3.27 -18.60 -4.58
CA HIS A 166 2.77 -17.86 -3.42
C HIS A 166 1.77 -16.76 -3.83
N PRO A 167 0.58 -16.68 -3.20
CA PRO A 167 -0.41 -15.67 -3.53
C PRO A 167 0.14 -14.24 -3.39
N CYS A 168 -0.01 -13.44 -4.45
CA CYS A 168 0.46 -12.06 -4.42
C CYS A 168 -0.41 -11.10 -5.26
N VAL A 169 -0.35 -9.84 -4.85
CA VAL A 169 -0.68 -8.69 -5.68
C VAL A 169 0.63 -8.02 -6.04
N TYR A 170 0.88 -7.80 -7.32
CA TYR A 170 2.12 -7.20 -7.78
C TYR A 170 1.88 -5.85 -8.45
N VAL A 171 2.83 -4.95 -8.30
CA VAL A 171 2.78 -3.58 -8.82
C VAL A 171 3.92 -3.38 -9.81
N ASP A 172 3.60 -2.99 -11.04
CA ASP A 172 4.60 -2.66 -12.05
C ASP A 172 5.09 -1.22 -11.88
N ASP A 173 5.99 -1.06 -10.93
CA ASP A 173 6.67 0.20 -10.67
C ASP A 173 7.62 0.60 -11.82
N ARG A 174 8.11 -0.39 -12.59
CA ARG A 174 9.06 -0.15 -13.70
C ARG A 174 8.39 0.57 -14.85
N ASP A 175 7.24 0.08 -15.30
CA ASP A 175 6.50 0.68 -16.40
C ASP A 175 6.05 2.11 -16.05
N ALA A 176 5.52 2.32 -14.84
CA ALA A 176 5.13 3.64 -14.38
C ALA A 176 6.31 4.63 -14.27
N ALA A 177 7.49 4.18 -13.83
CA ALA A 177 8.69 5.01 -13.78
C ALA A 177 9.25 5.31 -15.18
N TYR A 178 9.10 4.37 -16.11
CA TYR A 178 9.36 4.58 -17.52
C TYR A 178 8.46 5.71 -18.07
N GLU A 179 7.15 5.64 -17.87
CA GLU A 179 6.20 6.67 -18.32
C GLU A 179 6.52 8.07 -17.74
N ILE A 180 6.89 8.16 -16.46
CA ILE A 180 7.31 9.44 -15.85
C ILE A 180 8.55 9.98 -16.54
N THR A 181 9.55 9.13 -16.76
CA THR A 181 10.82 9.54 -17.39
C THR A 181 10.61 9.91 -18.84
N GLU A 182 9.83 9.13 -19.58
CA GLU A 182 9.43 9.43 -20.95
C GLU A 182 8.72 10.78 -21.04
N HIS A 183 7.78 11.09 -20.14
CA HIS A 183 7.13 12.40 -20.08
C HIS A 183 8.17 13.54 -19.94
N LEU A 184 9.17 13.40 -19.06
CA LEU A 184 10.22 14.39 -18.90
C LEU A 184 11.08 14.53 -20.17
N VAL A 185 11.42 13.41 -20.81
CA VAL A 185 12.18 13.41 -22.08
C VAL A 185 11.37 14.06 -23.20
N GLN A 186 10.08 13.80 -23.31
CA GLN A 186 9.19 14.42 -24.30
C GLN A 186 9.04 15.94 -24.09
N LEU A 187 9.23 16.43 -22.87
CA LEU A 187 9.34 17.86 -22.55
C LEU A 187 10.72 18.47 -22.92
N GLY A 188 11.61 17.67 -23.47
CA GLY A 188 12.94 18.09 -23.94
C GLY A 188 14.04 18.00 -22.90
N HIS A 189 13.79 17.43 -21.73
CA HIS A 189 14.83 17.24 -20.72
C HIS A 189 15.79 16.12 -21.12
N GLN A 190 17.09 16.44 -21.20
CA GLN A 190 18.16 15.48 -21.48
C GLN A 190 19.03 15.18 -20.26
N ARG A 191 19.01 16.06 -19.25
CA ARG A 191 19.68 15.87 -17.98
C ARG A 191 18.63 15.78 -16.88
N ILE A 192 18.31 14.54 -16.52
CA ILE A 192 17.26 14.21 -15.54
C ILE A 192 17.93 13.59 -14.32
N GLY A 193 17.78 14.21 -13.15
CA GLY A 193 18.25 13.64 -11.89
C GLY A 193 17.29 12.56 -11.39
N PHE A 194 17.81 11.52 -10.75
CA PHE A 194 17.04 10.49 -10.08
C PHE A 194 17.43 10.41 -8.60
N LEU A 195 16.46 10.51 -7.71
CA LEU A 195 16.66 10.36 -6.27
C LEU A 195 16.02 9.04 -5.83
N TRP A 196 16.87 8.12 -5.36
CA TRP A 196 16.47 6.80 -4.91
C TRP A 196 15.57 6.86 -3.66
N GLY A 197 14.75 5.81 -3.48
CA GLY A 197 14.18 5.42 -2.19
C GLY A 197 15.10 4.48 -1.43
N GLY A 198 14.56 3.71 -0.47
CA GLY A 198 15.32 2.72 0.29
C GLY A 198 15.84 1.59 -0.61
N GLN A 199 17.10 1.23 -0.43
CA GLN A 199 17.76 0.23 -1.29
C GLN A 199 17.23 -1.20 -1.06
N GLU A 200 16.70 -1.48 0.12
CA GLU A 200 16.07 -2.74 0.49
C GLU A 200 14.67 -2.93 -0.13
N HIS A 201 14.07 -1.87 -0.65
CA HIS A 201 12.78 -1.93 -1.33
C HIS A 201 12.97 -2.22 -2.82
N ARG A 202 12.49 -3.36 -3.28
CA ARG A 202 12.53 -3.72 -4.71
C ARG A 202 11.83 -2.68 -5.59
N SER A 203 10.75 -2.04 -5.10
CA SER A 203 10.08 -0.95 -5.79
C SER A 203 11.02 0.19 -6.18
N SER A 204 12.01 0.51 -5.34
CA SER A 204 13.04 1.50 -5.62
C SER A 204 13.91 1.10 -6.83
N SER A 205 14.33 -0.16 -6.84
CA SER A 205 15.11 -0.73 -7.97
C SER A 205 14.29 -0.79 -9.25
N GLU A 206 13.01 -1.17 -9.19
CA GLU A 206 12.13 -1.22 -10.35
C GLU A 206 11.91 0.18 -10.94
N ARG A 207 11.69 1.20 -10.10
CA ARG A 207 11.57 2.60 -10.54
C ARG A 207 12.85 3.10 -11.20
N TYR A 208 14.01 2.75 -10.65
CA TYR A 208 15.28 3.09 -11.26
C TYR A 208 15.48 2.41 -12.63
N LEU A 209 15.12 1.13 -12.75
CA LEU A 209 15.20 0.39 -14.01
C LEU A 209 14.29 1.00 -15.09
N GLY A 210 13.08 1.45 -14.71
CA GLY A 210 12.19 2.17 -15.62
C GLY A 210 12.78 3.50 -16.10
N TYR A 211 13.37 4.28 -15.17
CA TYR A 211 14.09 5.50 -15.49
C TYR A 211 15.26 5.25 -16.44
N GLU A 212 16.12 4.28 -16.14
CA GLU A 212 17.28 3.93 -16.98
C GLU A 212 16.85 3.46 -18.37
N GLN A 213 15.81 2.61 -18.46
CA GLN A 213 15.29 2.11 -19.72
C GLN A 213 14.74 3.25 -20.60
N ALA A 214 13.96 4.17 -20.04
CA ALA A 214 13.45 5.31 -20.78
C ALA A 214 14.58 6.19 -21.34
N LEU A 215 15.59 6.53 -20.55
CA LEU A 215 16.75 7.27 -21.05
C LEU A 215 17.42 6.56 -22.22
N LYS A 216 17.63 5.25 -22.09
CA LYS A 216 18.27 4.42 -23.13
C LYS A 216 17.47 4.42 -24.43
N ASP A 217 16.15 4.24 -24.36
CA ASP A 217 15.28 4.14 -25.53
C ASP A 217 15.19 5.47 -26.29
N TYR A 218 15.36 6.59 -25.59
CA TYR A 218 15.46 7.92 -26.16
C TYR A 218 16.90 8.36 -26.52
N GLY A 219 17.89 7.47 -26.43
CA GLY A 219 19.27 7.73 -26.77
C GLY A 219 20.00 8.69 -25.83
N ILE A 220 19.51 8.87 -24.62
CA ILE A 220 20.12 9.72 -23.60
C ILE A 220 21.08 8.87 -22.76
N THR A 221 22.37 9.28 -22.74
CA THR A 221 23.36 8.58 -21.92
C THR A 221 23.12 8.82 -20.44
N LEU A 222 23.01 7.74 -19.67
CA LEU A 222 22.89 7.80 -18.22
C LEU A 222 24.16 8.44 -17.59
N ASP A 223 23.97 9.57 -16.91
CA ASP A 223 25.01 10.19 -16.08
C ASP A 223 24.83 9.74 -14.62
N LYS A 224 25.71 8.86 -14.12
CA LYS A 224 25.68 8.35 -12.76
C LYS A 224 25.81 9.44 -11.68
N HIS A 225 26.34 10.61 -12.01
CA HIS A 225 26.40 11.75 -11.09
C HIS A 225 25.02 12.39 -10.83
N LEU A 226 24.05 12.11 -11.70
CA LEU A 226 22.67 12.55 -11.54
C LEU A 226 21.81 11.58 -10.71
N VAL A 227 22.37 10.44 -10.30
CA VAL A 227 21.69 9.43 -9.48
C VAL A 227 22.17 9.54 -8.04
N VAL A 228 21.27 9.85 -7.12
CA VAL A 228 21.59 10.12 -5.71
C VAL A 228 20.84 9.13 -4.82
N PRO A 229 21.52 8.43 -3.91
CA PRO A 229 20.84 7.55 -2.95
C PRO A 229 19.99 8.35 -1.96
N GLY A 230 18.93 7.72 -1.47
CA GLY A 230 18.00 8.25 -0.46
C GLY A 230 17.26 7.12 0.23
N ASP A 231 16.34 7.48 1.12
CA ASP A 231 15.57 6.55 1.96
C ASP A 231 14.10 6.99 2.12
N TYR A 232 13.47 7.35 1.02
CA TYR A 232 12.06 7.77 0.94
C TYR A 232 11.66 8.99 1.78
N THR A 233 12.62 9.75 2.35
CA THR A 233 12.31 10.87 3.23
C THR A 233 12.37 12.23 2.52
N PHE A 234 11.62 13.19 3.04
CA PHE A 234 11.71 14.59 2.60
C PHE A 234 13.12 15.15 2.70
N ASP A 235 13.84 14.83 3.79
CA ASP A 235 15.20 15.31 4.03
C ASP A 235 16.19 14.78 3.00
N ASP A 236 16.02 13.53 2.54
CA ASP A 236 16.84 12.98 1.46
C ASP A 236 16.57 13.69 0.15
N GLY A 237 15.30 13.96 -0.16
CA GLY A 237 14.91 14.78 -1.29
C GLY A 237 15.56 16.15 -1.26
N PHE A 238 15.51 16.83 -0.12
CA PHE A 238 16.09 18.15 0.06
C PHE A 238 17.63 18.14 -0.09
N ARG A 239 18.32 17.21 0.59
CA ARG A 239 19.78 17.09 0.51
C ARG A 239 20.25 16.66 -0.87
N GLY A 240 19.58 15.66 -1.47
CA GLY A 240 19.89 15.15 -2.79
C GLY A 240 19.73 16.22 -3.87
N ALA A 241 18.63 16.98 -3.83
CA ALA A 241 18.42 18.08 -4.77
C ALA A 241 19.51 19.15 -4.63
N ARG A 242 19.87 19.58 -3.43
CA ARG A 242 20.97 20.55 -3.21
C ARG A 242 22.29 20.07 -3.81
N ARG A 243 22.60 18.77 -3.67
CA ARG A 243 23.79 18.16 -4.28
C ARG A 243 23.73 18.23 -5.80
N LEU A 244 22.59 17.88 -6.41
CA LEU A 244 22.41 17.90 -7.87
C LEU A 244 22.45 19.32 -8.44
N LEU A 245 21.83 20.28 -7.76
CA LEU A 245 21.77 21.68 -8.17
C LEU A 245 23.14 22.41 -8.03
N ALA A 246 24.03 21.90 -7.20
CA ALA A 246 25.39 22.43 -7.03
C ALA A 246 26.38 21.92 -8.11
N LEU A 247 25.98 21.00 -8.98
CA LEU A 247 26.83 20.53 -10.08
C LEU A 247 27.14 21.69 -11.06
N ARG A 248 28.30 21.63 -11.72
CA ARG A 248 28.66 22.60 -12.76
C ARG A 248 27.63 22.66 -13.89
N ASP A 249 27.08 21.49 -14.24
CA ASP A 249 25.96 21.34 -15.19
C ASP A 249 24.83 20.58 -14.50
N PRO A 250 23.93 21.29 -13.78
CA PRO A 250 22.87 20.66 -13.00
C PRO A 250 21.78 20.07 -13.91
N PRO A 251 20.97 19.12 -13.41
CA PRO A 251 19.84 18.60 -14.16
C PRO A 251 18.78 19.69 -14.38
N THR A 252 17.98 19.53 -15.43
CA THR A 252 16.82 20.40 -15.74
C THR A 252 15.52 19.81 -15.27
N ALA A 253 15.52 18.52 -14.89
CA ALA A 253 14.43 17.83 -14.24
C ALA A 253 14.95 16.88 -13.17
N ILE A 254 14.18 16.62 -12.14
CA ILE A 254 14.46 15.64 -11.09
C ILE A 254 13.24 14.75 -10.89
N PHE A 255 13.47 13.43 -10.94
CA PHE A 255 12.52 12.41 -10.58
C PHE A 255 12.86 11.87 -9.18
N GLY A 256 12.00 12.14 -8.19
CA GLY A 256 12.06 11.56 -6.85
C GLY A 256 11.30 10.24 -6.80
N SER A 257 11.89 9.21 -6.23
CA SER A 257 11.31 7.87 -6.14
C SER A 257 9.94 7.83 -5.44
N ASN A 258 9.60 8.85 -4.63
CA ASN A 258 8.24 9.07 -4.14
C ASN A 258 7.93 10.57 -4.05
N ASP A 259 6.69 10.90 -3.70
CA ASP A 259 6.23 12.28 -3.60
C ASP A 259 6.85 13.03 -2.40
N GLU A 260 7.25 12.32 -1.35
CA GLU A 260 7.91 12.92 -0.19
C GLU A 260 9.31 13.42 -0.55
N ILE A 261 10.08 12.60 -1.27
CA ILE A 261 11.35 13.01 -1.88
C ILE A 261 11.11 14.20 -2.83
N ALA A 262 10.11 14.11 -3.72
CA ALA A 262 9.80 15.18 -4.66
C ALA A 262 9.41 16.50 -3.97
N ALA A 263 8.71 16.44 -2.83
CA ALA A 263 8.43 17.61 -2.00
C ALA A 263 9.71 18.21 -1.40
N GLY A 264 10.65 17.37 -0.97
CA GLY A 264 11.99 17.80 -0.54
C GLY A 264 12.77 18.49 -1.65
N VAL A 265 12.73 17.93 -2.88
CA VAL A 265 13.31 18.57 -4.09
C VAL A 265 12.69 19.94 -4.34
N LEU A 266 11.36 20.05 -4.26
CA LEU A 266 10.65 21.30 -4.44
C LEU A 266 11.06 22.36 -3.39
N ALA A 267 11.21 21.97 -2.14
CA ALA A 267 11.67 22.84 -1.07
C ALA A 267 13.12 23.31 -1.31
N ALA A 268 14.01 22.43 -1.75
CA ALA A 268 15.39 22.78 -2.11
C ALA A 268 15.45 23.75 -3.30
N ALA A 269 14.69 23.51 -4.36
CA ALA A 269 14.59 24.40 -5.51
C ALA A 269 14.11 25.80 -5.10
N LYS A 270 13.05 25.88 -4.29
CA LYS A 270 12.53 27.16 -3.75
C LYS A 270 13.54 27.87 -2.88
N SER A 271 14.28 27.16 -2.02
CA SER A 271 15.34 27.75 -1.17
C SER A 271 16.50 28.31 -1.99
N ALA A 272 16.71 27.78 -3.20
CA ALA A 272 17.68 28.29 -4.18
C ALA A 272 17.12 29.40 -5.09
N GLY A 273 15.90 29.86 -4.86
CA GLY A 273 15.24 30.92 -5.66
C GLY A 273 14.76 30.47 -7.03
N MET A 274 14.69 29.15 -7.29
CA MET A 274 14.26 28.60 -8.57
C MET A 274 12.74 28.55 -8.72
N ASN A 275 12.28 28.82 -9.94
CA ASN A 275 10.87 28.68 -10.31
C ASN A 275 10.58 27.26 -10.83
N VAL A 276 9.81 26.50 -10.11
CA VAL A 276 9.27 25.23 -10.57
C VAL A 276 7.92 25.49 -11.25
N PRO A 277 7.70 25.03 -12.49
CA PRO A 277 8.51 24.05 -13.27
C PRO A 277 9.57 24.66 -14.19
N TYR A 278 9.68 25.97 -14.30
CA TYR A 278 10.37 26.64 -15.40
C TYR A 278 11.90 26.58 -15.34
N ASP A 279 12.49 26.58 -14.14
CA ASP A 279 13.94 26.45 -13.94
C ASP A 279 14.32 25.01 -13.61
N LEU A 280 13.36 24.24 -13.08
CA LEU A 280 13.48 22.83 -12.74
C LEU A 280 12.12 22.14 -12.81
N SER A 281 12.00 21.11 -13.63
CA SER A 281 10.86 20.18 -13.59
C SER A 281 11.04 19.15 -12.48
N ILE A 282 9.94 18.79 -11.79
CA ILE A 282 9.97 17.83 -10.68
C ILE A 282 8.84 16.82 -10.87
N ALA A 283 9.18 15.53 -10.79
CA ALA A 283 8.21 14.44 -10.75
C ALA A 283 8.41 13.60 -9.49
N GLY A 284 7.31 13.06 -8.98
CA GLY A 284 7.27 12.14 -7.84
C GLY A 284 6.67 10.79 -8.23
N PHE A 285 6.22 10.02 -7.22
CA PHE A 285 5.56 8.72 -7.35
C PHE A 285 4.63 8.49 -6.17
N GLU A 286 3.52 7.77 -6.32
CA GLU A 286 2.49 7.34 -5.36
C GLU A 286 1.17 8.13 -5.39
N ASP A 287 1.14 9.40 -5.83
CA ASP A 287 0.00 10.33 -5.73
C ASP A 287 -0.46 10.56 -4.28
N SER A 288 0.49 10.68 -3.37
CA SER A 288 0.28 10.99 -1.96
C SER A 288 -0.32 12.40 -1.77
N PRO A 289 -0.77 12.77 -0.56
CA PRO A 289 -1.21 14.13 -0.27
C PRO A 289 -0.18 15.21 -0.61
N PHE A 290 1.12 14.94 -0.51
CA PHE A 290 2.18 15.87 -0.91
C PHE A 290 2.05 16.32 -2.37
N SER A 291 1.72 15.40 -3.28
CA SER A 291 1.61 15.72 -4.71
C SER A 291 0.53 16.75 -5.00
N ARG A 292 -0.55 16.76 -4.22
CA ARG A 292 -1.71 17.65 -4.41
C ARG A 292 -1.66 18.92 -3.57
N GLN A 293 -1.00 18.88 -2.42
CA GLN A 293 -0.93 19.98 -1.45
C GLN A 293 0.28 20.90 -1.69
N SER A 294 1.27 20.46 -2.46
CA SER A 294 2.41 21.28 -2.86
C SER A 294 2.01 22.35 -3.88
N TRP A 295 2.82 23.42 -3.98
CA TRP A 295 2.66 24.46 -5.00
C TRP A 295 3.97 24.72 -5.73
N PRO A 296 4.03 24.40 -7.03
CA PRO A 296 2.99 23.78 -7.86
C PRO A 296 2.69 22.34 -7.41
N ALA A 297 1.49 21.84 -7.76
CA ALA A 297 1.12 20.44 -7.55
C ALA A 297 2.04 19.53 -8.37
N LEU A 298 2.48 18.39 -7.79
CA LEU A 298 3.49 17.52 -8.38
C LEU A 298 2.89 16.58 -9.45
N THR A 299 3.57 16.50 -10.58
CA THR A 299 3.45 15.39 -11.54
C THR A 299 3.97 14.13 -10.86
N THR A 300 3.21 13.03 -10.95
CA THR A 300 3.48 11.79 -10.20
C THR A 300 2.86 10.58 -10.89
N ALA A 301 3.18 9.36 -10.46
CA ALA A 301 2.41 8.18 -10.81
C ALA A 301 1.42 7.84 -9.68
N LYS A 302 0.14 7.72 -10.01
CA LYS A 302 -0.91 7.35 -9.04
C LYS A 302 -0.88 5.86 -8.79
N GLN A 303 -0.43 5.47 -7.62
CA GLN A 303 -0.53 4.12 -7.12
C GLN A 303 -1.87 3.93 -6.39
N ALA A 304 -2.65 2.93 -6.80
CA ALA A 304 -3.95 2.63 -6.21
C ALA A 304 -3.80 1.81 -4.90
N THR A 305 -3.04 2.33 -3.93
CA THR A 305 -2.60 1.62 -2.72
C THR A 305 -3.76 0.99 -1.93
N GLU A 306 -4.89 1.69 -1.79
CA GLU A 306 -6.09 1.14 -1.12
C GLU A 306 -6.68 -0.04 -1.89
N ASP A 307 -6.75 0.03 -3.22
CA ASP A 307 -7.30 -1.04 -4.05
C ASP A 307 -6.38 -2.26 -4.06
N ILE A 308 -5.07 -2.04 -4.12
CA ILE A 308 -4.03 -3.07 -4.02
C ILE A 308 -4.17 -3.83 -2.70
N ALA A 309 -4.20 -3.11 -1.58
CA ALA A 309 -4.30 -3.70 -0.25
C ALA A 309 -5.65 -4.39 -0.01
N ARG A 310 -6.75 -3.80 -0.49
CA ARG A 310 -8.07 -4.41 -0.44
C ARG A 310 -8.10 -5.72 -1.23
N HIS A 311 -7.49 -5.76 -2.39
CA HIS A 311 -7.42 -6.97 -3.21
C HIS A 311 -6.59 -8.05 -2.53
N ALA A 312 -5.42 -7.73 -1.99
CA ALA A 312 -4.57 -8.66 -1.25
C ALA A 312 -5.31 -9.27 -0.04
N ALA A 313 -6.02 -8.44 0.72
CA ALA A 313 -6.83 -8.91 1.86
C ALA A 313 -7.98 -9.81 1.42
N ARG A 314 -8.68 -9.48 0.32
CA ARG A 314 -9.74 -10.34 -0.24
C ARG A 314 -9.19 -11.69 -0.71
N MET A 315 -8.02 -11.71 -1.36
CA MET A 315 -7.33 -12.95 -1.76
C MET A 315 -7.02 -13.82 -0.55
N LEU A 316 -6.42 -13.23 0.49
CA LEU A 316 -6.14 -13.93 1.74
C LEU A 316 -7.42 -14.55 2.33
N ILE A 317 -8.45 -13.73 2.55
CA ILE A 317 -9.71 -14.15 3.18
C ILE A 317 -10.41 -15.25 2.35
N ALA A 318 -10.39 -15.14 1.01
CA ALA A 318 -10.93 -16.16 0.13
C ALA A 318 -10.17 -17.47 0.30
N GLY A 319 -8.84 -17.44 0.39
CA GLY A 319 -7.98 -18.60 0.58
C GLY A 319 -8.12 -19.31 1.95
N LEU A 320 -8.74 -18.63 2.94
CA LEU A 320 -8.99 -19.24 4.26
C LEU A 320 -10.19 -20.19 4.29
N ARG A 321 -11.00 -20.24 3.25
CA ARG A 321 -12.16 -21.15 3.17
C ARG A 321 -11.71 -22.58 2.90
N PRO A 322 -12.39 -23.60 3.48
CA PRO A 322 -12.02 -24.99 3.29
C PRO A 322 -12.10 -25.49 1.83
N ASP A 323 -12.96 -24.86 1.04
CA ASP A 323 -13.25 -25.13 -0.38
C ASP A 323 -12.64 -24.09 -1.31
N ALA A 324 -11.63 -23.35 -0.84
CA ALA A 324 -11.01 -22.29 -1.62
C ALA A 324 -10.32 -22.85 -2.86
N THR A 325 -10.67 -22.28 -4.00
CA THR A 325 -9.87 -22.45 -5.22
C THR A 325 -8.67 -21.47 -5.16
N PRO A 326 -7.51 -21.86 -5.73
CA PRO A 326 -6.38 -20.94 -5.81
C PRO A 326 -6.81 -19.61 -6.46
N THR A 327 -6.59 -18.50 -5.79
CA THR A 327 -6.82 -17.19 -6.37
C THR A 327 -5.68 -16.85 -7.31
N GLN A 328 -6.00 -16.28 -8.48
CA GLN A 328 -4.98 -15.82 -9.41
C GLN A 328 -4.32 -14.55 -8.83
N ASN A 329 -3.01 -14.41 -9.05
CA ASN A 329 -2.28 -13.21 -8.76
C ASN A 329 -2.82 -12.04 -9.58
N GLN A 330 -2.76 -10.83 -9.04
CA GLN A 330 -3.31 -9.63 -9.67
C GLN A 330 -2.23 -8.58 -9.84
N GLY A 331 -2.04 -8.08 -11.07
CA GLY A 331 -1.14 -6.97 -11.38
C GLY A 331 -1.86 -5.63 -11.33
N PHE A 332 -1.13 -4.60 -10.90
CA PHE A 332 -1.52 -3.19 -10.94
C PHE A 332 -0.40 -2.38 -11.57
N VAL A 333 -0.76 -1.43 -12.42
CA VAL A 333 0.18 -0.46 -13.02
C VAL A 333 -0.19 0.92 -12.52
N PRO A 334 0.68 1.63 -11.80
CA PRO A 334 0.45 3.02 -11.41
C PRO A 334 0.34 3.91 -12.64
N GLN A 335 -0.55 4.90 -12.63
CA GLN A 335 -0.86 5.73 -13.78
C GLN A 335 -0.20 7.10 -13.67
N LEU A 336 0.43 7.59 -14.73
CA LEU A 336 0.98 8.94 -14.79
C LEU A 336 -0.12 9.99 -14.63
N VAL A 337 0.10 10.94 -13.72
CA VAL A 337 -0.75 12.10 -13.46
C VAL A 337 0.06 13.37 -13.63
N VAL A 338 -0.08 14.02 -14.79
CA VAL A 338 0.62 15.27 -15.10
C VAL A 338 -0.03 16.44 -14.37
N ARG A 339 0.79 17.25 -13.68
CA ARG A 339 0.37 18.45 -12.96
C ARG A 339 1.29 19.64 -13.26
N GLY A 340 1.33 20.62 -12.35
CA GLY A 340 2.01 21.88 -12.57
C GLY A 340 3.51 21.91 -12.29
N SER A 341 4.13 20.80 -11.88
CA SER A 341 5.55 20.75 -11.52
C SER A 341 6.49 20.38 -12.67
N THR A 342 5.95 20.10 -13.85
CA THR A 342 6.73 19.78 -15.07
C THR A 342 6.35 20.72 -16.22
N ALA A 343 7.31 21.16 -17.02
CA ALA A 343 7.12 22.01 -18.20
C ALA A 343 8.22 21.74 -19.23
N PRO A 344 8.05 22.15 -20.49
CA PRO A 344 9.12 22.08 -21.48
C PRO A 344 10.40 22.76 -21.02
N VAL A 345 11.55 22.12 -21.30
CA VAL A 345 12.85 22.68 -20.97
C VAL A 345 13.05 24.05 -21.62
N ARG A 346 13.48 25.04 -20.83
CA ARG A 346 13.87 26.33 -21.36
C ARG A 346 15.32 26.31 -21.82
N PRO A 347 15.65 26.86 -22.99
CA PRO A 347 17.04 27.08 -23.37
C PRO A 347 17.74 27.90 -22.29
N ARG A 348 18.85 27.40 -21.73
CA ARG A 348 19.68 28.22 -20.84
C ARG A 348 20.20 29.41 -21.64
N ALA A 349 20.02 30.63 -21.13
CA ALA A 349 20.71 31.78 -21.66
C ALA A 349 22.21 31.49 -21.66
N GLN A 350 22.86 31.51 -22.85
CA GLN A 350 24.31 31.42 -22.90
C GLN A 350 24.87 32.56 -22.05
N PRO A 351 25.86 32.32 -21.16
CA PRO A 351 26.54 33.40 -20.50
C PRO A 351 27.09 34.34 -21.60
N ALA A 352 26.79 35.62 -21.47
CA ALA A 352 27.30 36.62 -22.38
C ALA A 352 28.82 36.40 -22.46
N SER A 353 29.34 36.14 -23.67
CA SER A 353 30.77 36.05 -23.91
C SER A 353 31.35 37.39 -23.47
N GLU A 354 32.09 37.40 -22.37
CA GLU A 354 32.91 38.57 -22.02
C GLU A 354 33.82 38.87 -23.21
N ALA A 355 33.52 39.99 -23.87
CA ALA A 355 34.29 40.52 -24.97
C ALA A 355 35.49 41.31 -24.44
#